data_6b3bb072fee16fbcd3d39b7a626f2378
#
_entry.id   6b3bb072fee16fbcd3d39b7a626f2378
#
_cell.length_a   1.000
_cell.length_b   1.000
_cell.length_c   1.000
_cell.angle_alpha   90.00
_cell.angle_beta   90.00
_cell.angle_gamma   90.00
#
_symmetry.space_group_name_H-M   'P 1'
#
loop_
_entity.id
_entity.type
_entity.pdbx_description
1 polymer ?
#
loop_
_entity_poly.entity_id
_entity_poly.type
_entity_poly.pdbx_seq_one_letter_code
_entity_poly.pdbx_strand_id
1 'polypeptide(L)'
;MADLSWDDFRYVKAISDTLADRVSFAQLIKVYRSPSEGEGRYSPAEVASTEVVPVLGNPDPKRICTSIVERQNLTIRMQMRRLTRLTNGFSKRWDSLWSAYCLHFAYYNFCRIHRTIRVTPAMEAASRIMCGN
;
A
#
# COMPACT_ATOMS: atom_id res chain seq x y z
N MET A 1 -0.26 -25.58 -1.80
CA MET A 1 -1.41 -24.71 -2.09
C MET A 1 -1.46 -23.73 -0.93
N ALA A 2 -1.00 -22.50 -1.13
CA ALA A 2 -0.98 -21.50 -0.06
C ALA A 2 -2.43 -21.05 0.17
N ASP A 3 -2.93 -21.21 1.40
CA ASP A 3 -4.23 -20.68 1.80
C ASP A 3 -4.15 -19.16 1.72
N LEU A 4 -4.82 -18.58 0.71
CA LEU A 4 -5.00 -17.13 0.65
C LEU A 4 -5.77 -16.67 1.89
N SER A 5 -5.17 -15.77 2.66
CA SER A 5 -5.84 -15.20 3.82
C SER A 5 -7.06 -14.37 3.37
N TRP A 6 -8.08 -14.26 4.25
CA TRP A 6 -9.27 -13.45 3.99
C TRP A 6 -8.95 -11.97 3.69
N ASP A 7 -7.81 -11.46 4.16
CA ASP A 7 -7.37 -10.09 3.91
C ASP A 7 -6.87 -9.92 2.46
N ASP A 8 -6.25 -10.94 1.89
CA ASP A 8 -5.80 -10.91 0.49
C ASP A 8 -6.99 -10.83 -0.48
N PHE A 9 -8.09 -11.51 -0.17
CA PHE A 9 -9.31 -11.47 -0.96
C PHE A 9 -9.99 -10.09 -0.96
N ARG A 10 -9.95 -9.36 0.16
CA ARG A 10 -10.50 -8.00 0.26
C ARG A 10 -9.74 -7.00 -0.61
N TYR A 11 -8.42 -7.11 -0.69
CA TYR A 11 -7.61 -6.26 -1.57
C TYR A 11 -7.93 -6.49 -3.04
N VAL A 12 -8.02 -7.74 -3.47
CA VAL A 12 -8.38 -8.10 -4.84
C VAL A 12 -9.73 -7.50 -5.21
N LYS A 13 -10.74 -7.69 -4.38
CA LYS A 13 -12.08 -7.14 -4.61
C LYS A 13 -12.07 -5.61 -4.66
N ALA A 14 -11.42 -4.94 -3.71
CA ALA A 14 -11.36 -3.48 -3.67
C ALA A 14 -10.69 -2.90 -4.92
N ILE A 15 -9.60 -3.50 -5.40
CA ILE A 15 -8.90 -3.06 -6.60
C ILE A 15 -9.74 -3.32 -7.85
N SER A 16 -10.36 -4.49 -7.95
CA SER A 16 -11.26 -4.83 -9.05
C SER A 16 -12.46 -3.85 -9.14
N ASP A 17 -13.08 -3.52 -8.00
CA ASP A 17 -14.26 -2.66 -7.95
C ASP A 17 -13.94 -1.18 -8.23
N THR A 18 -12.71 -0.72 -7.90
CA THR A 18 -12.35 0.71 -8.00
C THR A 18 -11.50 1.06 -9.21
N LEU A 19 -10.56 0.20 -9.58
CA LEU A 19 -9.57 0.46 -10.62
C LEU A 19 -9.79 -0.39 -11.87
N ALA A 20 -10.48 -1.51 -11.73
CA ALA A 20 -10.82 -2.44 -12.83
C ALA A 20 -9.61 -2.74 -13.74
N ASP A 21 -9.76 -2.52 -15.03
CA ASP A 21 -8.78 -2.76 -16.10
C ASP A 21 -7.69 -1.67 -16.25
N ARG A 22 -7.79 -0.59 -15.46
CA ARG A 22 -6.82 0.53 -15.53
C ARG A 22 -5.48 0.26 -14.89
N VAL A 23 -5.35 -0.85 -14.15
CA VAL A 23 -4.12 -1.21 -13.44
C VAL A 23 -3.78 -2.68 -13.63
N SER A 24 -2.48 -2.97 -13.70
CA SER A 24 -1.97 -4.33 -13.56
C SER A 24 -1.63 -4.57 -12.09
N PHE A 25 -2.20 -5.63 -11.52
CA PHE A 25 -2.06 -5.93 -10.10
C PHE A 25 -1.56 -7.37 -9.89
N ALA A 26 -0.56 -7.50 -9.03
CA ALA A 26 -0.05 -8.77 -8.56
C ALA A 26 0.05 -8.77 -7.04
N GLN A 27 -0.17 -9.92 -6.44
CA GLN A 27 0.07 -10.16 -5.03
C GLN A 27 1.44 -10.80 -4.81
N LEU A 28 2.14 -10.34 -3.78
CA LEU A 28 3.40 -10.91 -3.33
C LEU A 28 3.17 -11.62 -2.00
N ILE A 29 3.14 -12.94 -2.04
CA ILE A 29 2.91 -13.80 -0.87
C ILE A 29 4.27 -14.16 -0.29
N LYS A 30 4.52 -13.74 0.95
CA LYS A 30 5.74 -14.11 1.70
C LYS A 30 5.41 -15.25 2.63
N VAL A 31 6.05 -16.39 2.43
CA VAL A 31 5.97 -17.53 3.35
C VAL A 31 7.08 -17.40 4.39
N TYR A 32 6.69 -17.34 5.63
CA TYR A 32 7.63 -17.22 6.75
C TYR A 32 7.98 -18.58 7.32
N ARG A 33 9.23 -18.76 7.70
CA ARG A 33 9.70 -19.94 8.40
C ARG A 33 9.21 -19.90 9.85
N SER A 34 8.76 -21.03 10.36
CA SER A 34 8.49 -21.16 11.78
C SER A 34 9.75 -20.89 12.59
N PRO A 35 9.68 -20.08 13.66
CA PRO A 35 10.85 -19.83 14.51
C PRO A 35 11.36 -21.15 15.10
N SER A 36 12.68 -21.32 15.13
CA SER A 36 13.32 -22.47 15.78
C SER A 36 13.18 -22.38 17.29
N GLU A 37 13.18 -23.51 17.98
CA GLU A 37 13.20 -23.57 19.45
C GLU A 37 14.46 -22.81 19.95
N GLY A 38 14.24 -21.69 20.66
CA GLY A 38 15.31 -20.81 21.17
C GLY A 38 15.40 -19.43 20.50
N GLU A 39 14.72 -19.19 19.39
CA GLU A 39 14.63 -17.85 18.83
C GLU A 39 13.76 -16.95 19.72
N GLY A 40 14.32 -15.80 20.09
CA GLY A 40 13.66 -14.86 20.99
C GLY A 40 12.39 -14.28 20.38
N ARG A 41 11.39 -13.97 21.20
CA ARG A 41 10.09 -13.42 20.83
C ARG A 41 10.13 -12.18 19.91
N TYR A 42 11.29 -11.52 19.85
CA TYR A 42 11.52 -10.29 19.07
C TYR A 42 12.42 -10.50 17.86
N SER A 43 12.79 -11.73 17.53
CA SER A 43 13.56 -12.01 16.31
C SER A 43 12.69 -11.75 15.09
N PRO A 44 13.19 -11.05 14.05
CA PRO A 44 12.45 -10.83 12.83
C PRO A 44 12.18 -12.18 12.15
N ALA A 45 10.94 -12.39 11.68
CA ALA A 45 10.57 -13.60 10.96
C ALA A 45 11.38 -13.73 9.67
N GLU A 46 12.01 -14.88 9.45
CA GLU A 46 12.77 -15.17 8.25
C GLU A 46 11.82 -15.56 7.11
N VAL A 47 11.98 -14.94 5.94
CA VAL A 47 11.19 -15.27 4.75
C VAL A 47 11.77 -16.51 4.11
N ALA A 48 11.03 -17.60 4.12
CA ALA A 48 11.44 -18.88 3.53
C ALA A 48 11.29 -18.87 2.01
N SER A 49 10.19 -18.34 1.49
CA SER A 49 9.94 -18.22 0.06
C SER A 49 9.05 -17.03 -0.25
N THR A 50 9.10 -16.57 -1.49
CA THR A 50 8.25 -15.51 -1.99
C THR A 50 7.58 -15.99 -3.26
N GLU A 51 6.24 -15.96 -3.27
CA GLU A 51 5.44 -16.34 -4.43
C GLU A 51 4.75 -15.10 -5.00
N VAL A 52 4.80 -14.96 -6.32
CA VAL A 52 4.16 -13.85 -7.03
C VAL A 52 2.95 -14.37 -7.79
N VAL A 53 1.77 -13.90 -7.44
CA VAL A 53 0.51 -14.27 -8.08
C VAL A 53 -0.03 -13.07 -8.87
N PRO A 54 0.00 -13.10 -10.21
CA PRO A 54 -0.66 -12.08 -11.02
C PRO A 54 -2.18 -12.25 -10.90
N VAL A 55 -2.89 -11.15 -10.58
CA VAL A 55 -4.35 -11.16 -10.34
C VAL A 55 -5.09 -10.42 -11.44
N LEU A 56 -4.61 -9.24 -11.86
CA LEU A 56 -5.23 -8.41 -12.87
C LEU A 56 -4.20 -7.90 -13.87
N GLY A 57 -4.54 -7.94 -15.16
CA GLY A 57 -3.71 -7.44 -16.24
C GLY A 57 -2.43 -8.24 -16.43
N ASN A 58 -1.39 -7.57 -16.92
CA ASN A 58 -0.06 -8.16 -17.14
C ASN A 58 1.01 -7.37 -16.35
N PRO A 59 1.20 -7.67 -15.07
CA PRO A 59 2.16 -6.96 -14.24
C PRO A 59 3.60 -7.29 -14.65
N ASP A 60 4.45 -6.27 -14.78
CA ASP A 60 5.86 -6.43 -15.06
C ASP A 60 6.57 -7.08 -13.85
N PRO A 61 7.17 -8.28 -13.98
CA PRO A 61 7.80 -8.98 -12.86
C PRO A 61 8.90 -8.16 -12.16
N LYS A 62 9.58 -7.28 -12.90
CA LYS A 62 10.65 -6.43 -12.35
C LYS A 62 10.16 -5.30 -11.47
N ARG A 63 8.88 -4.94 -11.58
CA ARG A 63 8.25 -3.85 -10.82
C ARG A 63 7.41 -4.32 -9.65
N ILE A 64 7.24 -5.62 -9.48
CA ILE A 64 6.45 -6.19 -8.38
C ILE A 64 7.24 -6.07 -7.09
N CYS A 65 6.82 -5.14 -6.22
CA CYS A 65 7.40 -4.96 -4.89
C CYS A 65 6.38 -4.42 -3.90
N THR A 66 6.53 -4.75 -2.63
CA THR A 66 5.68 -4.24 -1.54
C THR A 66 6.14 -2.89 -1.01
N SER A 67 7.36 -2.46 -1.33
CA SER A 67 8.02 -1.29 -0.75
C SER A 67 7.24 0.03 -0.97
N ILE A 68 6.53 0.17 -2.09
CA ILE A 68 5.73 1.36 -2.40
C ILE A 68 4.54 1.45 -1.45
N VAL A 69 3.83 0.34 -1.26
CA VAL A 69 2.67 0.26 -0.37
C VAL A 69 3.09 0.44 1.09
N GLU A 70 4.17 -0.21 1.51
CA GLU A 70 4.73 -0.08 2.86
C GLU A 70 5.16 1.36 3.16
N ARG A 71 5.82 2.02 2.20
CA ARG A 71 6.20 3.44 2.32
C ARG A 71 4.99 4.35 2.40
N GLN A 72 3.96 4.11 1.60
CA GLN A 72 2.72 4.88 1.66
C GLN A 72 2.02 4.71 3.00
N ASN A 73 1.93 3.49 3.51
CA ASN A 73 1.39 3.21 4.83
C ASN A 73 2.17 3.91 5.95
N LEU A 74 3.49 3.95 5.85
CA LEU A 74 4.33 4.69 6.79
C LEU A 74 4.04 6.20 6.70
N THR A 75 3.97 6.76 5.50
CA THR A 75 3.67 8.19 5.27
C THR A 75 2.33 8.57 5.89
N ILE A 76 1.30 7.78 5.68
CA ILE A 76 -0.04 7.99 6.26
C ILE A 76 0.02 7.98 7.79
N ARG A 77 0.71 7.00 8.39
CA ARG A 77 0.86 6.91 9.86
C ARG A 77 1.62 8.10 10.44
N MET A 78 2.64 8.57 9.75
CA MET A 78 3.43 9.72 10.22
C MET A 78 2.66 11.05 10.11
N GLN A 79 1.81 11.20 9.11
CA GLN A 79 1.11 12.45 8.83
C GLN A 79 -0.29 12.52 9.46
N MET A 80 -0.93 11.37 9.64
CA MET A 80 -2.26 11.28 10.23
C MET A 80 -2.19 10.72 11.65
N ARG A 81 -2.27 11.60 12.66
CA ARG A 81 -2.24 11.19 14.07
C ARG A 81 -3.30 10.12 14.41
N ARG A 82 -4.43 10.11 13.71
CA ARG A 82 -5.52 9.15 13.91
C ARG A 82 -5.16 7.71 13.54
N LEU A 83 -4.14 7.52 12.70
CA LEU A 83 -3.63 6.22 12.26
C LEU A 83 -2.26 5.86 12.89
N THR A 84 -1.74 6.71 13.76
CA THR A 84 -0.51 6.43 14.51
C THR A 84 -0.80 5.37 15.57
N ARG A 85 0.08 4.38 15.67
CA ARG A 85 -0.03 3.33 16.70
C ARG A 85 0.24 3.90 18.09
N LEU A 86 -0.37 3.28 19.10
CA LEU A 86 -0.15 3.56 20.52
C LEU A 86 -0.45 5.01 20.93
N THR A 87 -1.44 5.64 20.32
CA THR A 87 -1.92 6.97 20.70
C THR A 87 -3.41 6.96 20.96
N ASN A 88 -3.88 7.86 21.83
CA ASN A 88 -5.30 8.10 22.07
C ASN A 88 -5.97 8.94 20.98
N GLY A 89 -5.26 9.17 19.84
CA GLY A 89 -5.71 10.02 18.74
C GLY A 89 -6.60 9.32 17.71
N PHE A 90 -7.04 8.08 17.97
CA PHE A 90 -7.91 7.33 17.05
C PHE A 90 -9.29 7.97 16.90
N SER A 91 -9.89 7.75 15.74
CA SER A 91 -11.25 8.22 15.46
C SER A 91 -12.27 7.26 16.04
N LYS A 92 -13.21 7.80 16.85
CA LYS A 92 -14.36 7.03 17.40
C LYS A 92 -15.47 6.81 16.37
N ARG A 93 -15.53 7.66 15.33
CA ARG A 93 -16.55 7.62 14.26
C ARG A 93 -15.89 7.38 12.92
N TRP A 94 -16.47 6.49 12.12
CA TRP A 94 -15.99 6.16 10.78
C TRP A 94 -15.97 7.38 9.85
N ASP A 95 -17.05 8.16 9.83
CA ASP A 95 -17.15 9.35 8.97
C ASP A 95 -16.03 10.36 9.22
N SER A 96 -15.65 10.54 10.48
CA SER A 96 -14.55 11.42 10.87
C SER A 96 -13.19 10.90 10.42
N LEU A 97 -13.00 9.58 10.42
CA LEU A 97 -11.79 8.96 9.89
C LEU A 97 -11.74 9.09 8.38
N TRP A 98 -12.85 8.81 7.71
CA TRP A 98 -12.96 8.89 6.25
C TRP A 98 -12.71 10.32 5.75
N SER A 99 -13.35 11.32 6.34
CA SER A 99 -13.13 12.73 6.00
C SER A 99 -11.67 13.15 6.17
N ALA A 100 -11.02 12.72 7.25
CA ALA A 100 -9.60 13.00 7.47
C ALA A 100 -8.71 12.32 6.43
N TYR A 101 -9.08 11.11 6.01
CA TYR A 101 -8.37 10.35 4.98
C TYR A 101 -8.49 11.02 3.60
N CYS A 102 -9.70 11.43 3.22
CA CYS A 102 -9.93 12.18 1.98
C CYS A 102 -9.14 13.50 1.96
N LEU A 103 -9.16 14.26 3.05
CA LEU A 103 -8.41 15.51 3.18
C LEU A 103 -6.90 15.28 3.08
N HIS A 104 -6.39 14.22 3.71
CA HIS A 104 -4.98 13.86 3.63
C HIS A 104 -4.55 13.59 2.18
N PHE A 105 -5.32 12.79 1.43
CA PHE A 105 -4.98 12.47 0.05
C PHE A 105 -5.16 13.67 -0.89
N ALA A 106 -6.15 14.52 -0.66
CA ALA A 106 -6.30 15.77 -1.40
C ALA A 106 -5.07 16.66 -1.19
N TYR A 107 -4.66 16.88 0.05
CA TYR A 107 -3.44 17.63 0.36
C TYR A 107 -2.19 16.99 -0.26
N TYR A 108 -2.02 15.67 -0.10
CA TYR A 108 -0.88 14.93 -0.61
C TYR A 108 -0.74 15.04 -2.13
N ASN A 109 -1.85 14.91 -2.85
CA ASN A 109 -1.83 14.89 -4.30
C ASN A 109 -1.77 16.30 -4.94
N PHE A 110 -2.44 17.28 -4.36
CA PHE A 110 -2.61 18.59 -4.99
C PHE A 110 -1.78 19.72 -4.37
N CYS A 111 -1.43 19.62 -3.10
CA CYS A 111 -0.74 20.71 -2.40
C CYS A 111 0.73 20.38 -2.07
N ARG A 112 1.03 19.11 -1.79
CA ARG A 112 2.37 18.73 -1.34
C ARG A 112 3.33 18.61 -2.50
N ILE A 113 4.39 19.42 -2.50
CA ILE A 113 5.50 19.31 -3.45
C ILE A 113 6.41 18.16 -3.02
N HIS A 114 6.60 17.18 -3.88
CA HIS A 114 7.51 16.06 -3.65
C HIS A 114 8.96 16.47 -3.97
N ARG A 115 9.89 16.17 -3.05
CA ARG A 115 11.31 16.50 -3.23
C ARG A 115 11.93 15.90 -4.48
N THR A 116 11.56 14.67 -4.81
CA THR A 116 12.13 13.93 -5.95
C THR A 116 11.61 14.44 -7.28
N ILE A 117 10.32 14.68 -7.39
CA ILE A 117 9.67 15.12 -8.64
C ILE A 117 9.56 16.65 -8.74
N ARG A 118 9.80 17.39 -7.65
CA ARG A 118 9.74 18.86 -7.52
C ARG A 118 8.40 19.50 -7.88
N VAL A 119 7.39 18.71 -8.07
CA VAL A 119 6.00 19.09 -8.35
C VAL A 119 5.06 18.29 -7.47
N THR A 120 3.76 18.57 -7.53
CA THR A 120 2.76 17.75 -6.85
C THR A 120 2.51 16.46 -7.64
N PRO A 121 2.11 15.35 -6.99
CA PRO A 121 1.78 14.11 -7.69
C PRO A 121 0.74 14.27 -8.79
N ALA A 122 -0.26 15.14 -8.58
CA ALA A 122 -1.28 15.41 -9.59
C ALA A 122 -0.73 16.14 -10.82
N MET A 123 0.19 17.10 -10.63
CA MET A 123 0.86 17.78 -11.74
C MET A 123 1.73 16.82 -12.54
N GLU A 124 2.48 15.96 -11.89
CA GLU A 124 3.29 14.93 -12.56
C GLU A 124 2.42 13.95 -13.36
N ALA A 125 1.31 13.51 -12.80
CA ALA A 125 0.37 12.63 -13.49
C ALA A 125 -0.24 13.32 -14.73
N ALA A 126 -0.62 14.59 -14.60
CA ALA A 126 -1.18 15.37 -15.72
C ALA A 126 -0.14 15.58 -16.84
N SER A 127 1.12 15.87 -16.50
CA SER A 127 2.18 16.06 -17.50
C SER A 127 2.45 14.79 -18.30
N ARG A 128 2.43 13.63 -17.67
CA ARG A 128 2.58 12.33 -18.35
C ARG A 128 1.45 12.02 -19.32
N ILE A 129 0.22 12.37 -18.96
CA ILE A 129 -0.95 12.17 -19.84
C ILE A 129 -0.85 13.07 -21.08
N MET A 130 -0.39 14.31 -20.91
CA MET A 130 -0.29 15.27 -22.02
C MET A 130 0.91 15.00 -22.94
N CYS A 131 2.01 14.45 -22.44
CA CYS A 131 3.21 14.16 -23.21
C CYS A 131 3.12 12.86 -24.03
N GLY A 132 2.06 12.07 -23.85
CA GLY A 132 1.82 10.81 -24.58
C GLY A 132 3.03 9.86 -24.53
N ASN A 133 2.86 8.70 -24.01
CA ASN A 133 3.83 7.63 -24.22
C ASN A 133 3.77 7.19 -25.66
#